data_921393b9882a86e972469e8afbcf345d
#
_entry.id   921393b9882a86e972469e8afbcf345d
#
_cell.length_a   1.000
_cell.length_b   1.000
_cell.length_c   1.000
_cell.angle_alpha   90.00
_cell.angle_beta   90.00
_cell.angle_gamma   90.00
#
_symmetry.space_group_name_H-M   'P 1'
#
loop_
_entity.id
_entity.type
_entity.pdbx_description
1 polymer ?
#
loop_
_entity_poly.entity_id
_entity_poly.type
_entity_poly.pdbx_seq_one_letter_code
_entity_poly.pdbx_strand_id
1 'polypeptide(L)'
;MEFGMKTTIKGAPAIVGSYTGGNVIQQMMVNGITDLEPGHAVVITDGMITGRWDGSPLITVQDDGAGNLTVTQVTLGVVTTKQMKGDGSVSVLRLGAYLRDRVVLADDSALTAANEFTLSCVQLFAEGAWL
;
A
#
# COMPACT_ATOMS: atom_id res chain seq x y z
N MET A 1 -26.34 17.80 -12.95
CA MET A 1 -25.54 17.81 -12.89
C MET A 1 -24.92 17.00 -12.43
N GLU A 2 -24.64 16.52 -12.58
CA GLU A 2 -23.91 15.92 -12.28
C GLU A 2 -23.12 16.18 -12.00
N PHE A 3 -22.89 16.51 -11.72
CA PHE A 3 -22.03 16.78 -11.51
C PHE A 3 -21.24 16.18 -11.57
N GLY A 4 -20.98 16.05 -12.07
CA GLY A 4 -20.15 15.61 -12.30
C GLY A 4 -19.46 15.00 -11.70
N MET A 5 -19.59 14.85 -11.37
CA MET A 5 -18.81 14.42 -10.88
C MET A 5 -18.45 13.35 -11.19
N LYS A 6 -18.41 13.15 -11.88
CA LYS A 6 -17.87 12.28 -12.26
C LYS A 6 -16.73 12.39 -12.58
N THR A 7 -16.50 13.33 -12.36
CA THR A 7 -15.35 13.49 -12.58
C THR A 7 -14.49 12.61 -12.24
N THR A 8 -13.80 12.32 -12.93
CA THR A 8 -13.15 11.29 -12.76
C THR A 8 -11.81 11.48 -12.38
N ILE A 9 -11.56 11.21 -11.20
CA ILE A 9 -10.22 11.17 -10.73
C ILE A 9 -9.79 9.77 -10.85
N LYS A 10 -8.84 9.51 -11.63
CA LYS A 10 -8.33 8.18 -11.81
C LYS A 10 -7.37 7.84 -10.72
N GLY A 11 -7.23 6.60 -10.38
CA GLY A 11 -6.32 6.17 -9.34
C GLY A 11 -6.94 6.22 -7.98
N ALA A 12 -6.73 7.29 -7.23
CA ALA A 12 -7.16 7.35 -5.85
C ALA A 12 -8.61 6.95 -5.62
N PRO A 13 -9.60 7.50 -6.35
CA PRO A 13 -10.99 7.08 -6.15
C PRO A 13 -11.25 5.64 -6.55
N ALA A 14 -10.42 5.06 -7.42
CA ALA A 14 -10.61 3.69 -7.85
C ALA A 14 -10.08 2.68 -6.84
N ILE A 15 -9.23 3.11 -5.93
CA ILE A 15 -8.56 2.24 -4.96
C ILE A 15 -9.04 2.51 -3.55
N VAL A 16 -9.28 3.78 -3.24
CA VAL A 16 -9.56 4.22 -1.87
C VAL A 16 -11.03 4.03 -1.56
N GLY A 17 -11.31 3.45 -0.41
CA GLY A 17 -12.66 3.26 0.08
C GLY A 17 -13.12 4.38 0.98
N SER A 18 -14.21 4.15 1.70
CA SER A 18 -14.76 5.08 2.67
C SER A 18 -14.21 4.76 4.04
N TYR A 19 -13.76 5.77 4.74
CA TYR A 19 -13.25 5.58 6.09
C TYR A 19 -13.67 6.77 6.93
N THR A 20 -14.41 6.52 8.00
CA THR A 20 -14.96 7.60 8.83
C THR A 20 -13.88 8.44 9.50
N GLY A 21 -12.71 7.88 9.74
CA GLY A 21 -11.57 8.61 10.28
C GLY A 21 -10.83 9.45 9.25
N GLY A 22 -11.19 9.31 7.98
CA GLY A 22 -10.52 10.02 6.89
C GLY A 22 -9.34 9.26 6.32
N ASN A 23 -9.25 9.21 5.00
CA ASN A 23 -8.11 8.58 4.33
C ASN A 23 -6.96 9.56 4.24
N VAL A 24 -5.75 9.05 4.42
CA VAL A 24 -4.54 9.87 4.29
C VAL A 24 -3.76 9.38 3.08
N ILE A 25 -3.65 10.22 2.08
CA ILE A 25 -2.90 9.96 0.86
C ILE A 25 -1.70 10.89 0.86
N GLN A 26 -0.55 10.33 0.62
CA GLN A 26 0.70 11.06 0.70
C GLN A 26 1.56 10.77 -0.51
N GLN A 27 2.20 11.81 -1.04
CA GLN A 27 3.18 11.64 -2.10
C GLN A 27 4.46 11.07 -1.48
N MET A 28 4.95 9.97 -2.01
CA MET A 28 6.12 9.30 -1.46
C MET A 28 7.16 9.04 -2.52
N MET A 29 8.42 9.22 -2.12
CA MET A 29 9.55 8.91 -2.99
C MET A 29 9.70 7.41 -3.16
N VAL A 30 10.18 7.01 -4.31
CA VAL A 30 10.52 5.62 -4.58
C VAL A 30 12.04 5.46 -4.60
N ASN A 31 12.51 4.30 -4.16
CA ASN A 31 13.92 3.99 -4.15
C ASN A 31 14.19 2.87 -5.14
N GLY A 32 14.45 3.26 -6.40
CA GLY A 32 14.86 2.31 -7.42
C GLY A 32 13.76 1.44 -8.01
N ILE A 33 12.51 1.72 -7.68
CA ILE A 33 11.40 0.94 -8.19
C ILE A 33 10.72 1.65 -9.33
N THR A 34 10.27 0.90 -10.32
CA THR A 34 9.54 1.43 -11.47
C THR A 34 8.25 0.65 -11.67
N ASP A 35 7.37 1.22 -12.48
CA ASP A 35 6.16 0.53 -12.94
C ASP A 35 5.13 0.26 -11.86
N LEU A 36 5.07 1.11 -10.85
CA LEU A 36 4.03 1.01 -9.84
C LEU A 36 2.69 1.42 -10.43
N GLU A 37 1.66 0.64 -10.12
CA GLU A 37 0.31 0.86 -10.60
C GLU A 37 -0.64 1.05 -9.42
N PRO A 38 -1.78 1.72 -9.63
CA PRO A 38 -2.77 1.80 -8.56
C PRO A 38 -3.18 0.40 -8.10
N GLY A 39 -3.23 0.21 -6.80
CA GLY A 39 -3.56 -1.08 -6.21
C GLY A 39 -2.37 -1.92 -5.81
N HIS A 40 -1.16 -1.49 -6.13
CA HIS A 40 0.04 -2.21 -5.66
C HIS A 40 0.26 -1.92 -4.18
N ALA A 41 0.25 -2.96 -3.36
CA ALA A 41 0.67 -2.85 -1.97
C ALA A 41 2.19 -2.76 -1.95
N VAL A 42 2.72 -1.78 -1.23
CA VAL A 42 4.16 -1.51 -1.24
C VAL A 42 4.72 -1.47 0.16
N VAL A 43 6.00 -1.80 0.25
CA VAL A 43 6.77 -1.73 1.49
C VAL A 43 7.41 -0.36 1.58
N ILE A 44 7.30 0.24 2.76
CA ILE A 44 7.87 1.54 3.04
C ILE A 44 8.91 1.37 4.13
N THR A 45 10.14 1.78 3.82
CA THR A 45 11.27 1.71 4.73
C THR A 45 11.91 3.09 4.78
N ASP A 46 12.09 3.61 5.98
CA ASP A 46 12.70 4.93 6.19
C ASP A 46 12.05 6.03 5.33
N GLY A 47 10.73 5.96 5.22
CA GLY A 47 9.96 6.99 4.53
C GLY A 47 9.95 6.89 3.01
N MET A 48 10.51 5.83 2.44
CA MET A 48 10.54 5.63 1.00
C MET A 48 9.95 4.29 0.62
N ILE A 49 9.39 4.20 -0.58
CA ILE A 49 8.90 2.95 -1.13
C ILE A 49 10.11 2.15 -1.59
N THR A 50 10.30 0.96 -1.03
CA THR A 50 11.47 0.13 -1.33
C THR A 50 11.14 -1.14 -2.10
N GLY A 51 9.87 -1.49 -2.23
CA GLY A 51 9.47 -2.67 -3.01
C GLY A 51 7.97 -2.87 -2.96
N ARG A 52 7.50 -3.77 -3.80
CA ARG A 52 6.12 -4.23 -3.69
C ARG A 52 6.05 -5.26 -2.57
N TRP A 53 4.95 -5.22 -1.83
CA TRP A 53 4.79 -6.13 -0.69
C TRP A 53 4.40 -7.53 -1.18
N ASP A 54 5.09 -8.54 -0.69
CA ASP A 54 4.86 -9.93 -1.06
C ASP A 54 4.11 -10.71 0.02
N GLY A 55 3.62 -10.06 1.04
CA GLY A 55 2.94 -10.70 2.16
C GLY A 55 3.85 -10.99 3.35
N SER A 56 5.10 -10.60 3.28
CA SER A 56 6.07 -10.85 4.35
C SER A 56 5.71 -10.12 5.63
N PRO A 57 6.18 -10.61 6.78
CA PRO A 57 5.96 -9.94 8.06
C PRO A 57 6.54 -8.55 8.08
N LEU A 58 5.90 -7.67 8.86
CA LEU A 58 6.35 -6.28 9.00
C LEU A 58 7.57 -6.16 9.90
N ILE A 59 7.78 -7.13 10.78
CA ILE A 59 8.89 -7.12 11.72
C ILE A 59 9.67 -8.41 11.51
N THR A 60 10.98 -8.27 11.32
CA THR A 60 11.87 -9.42 11.24
C THR A 60 12.97 -9.26 12.26
N VAL A 61 13.39 -10.38 12.84
CA VAL A 61 14.44 -10.41 13.83
C VAL A 61 15.51 -11.37 13.33
N GLN A 62 16.74 -10.89 13.26
CA GLN A 62 17.87 -11.72 12.86
C GLN A 62 18.84 -11.84 14.02
N ASP A 63 19.32 -13.07 14.24
CA ASP A 63 20.31 -13.38 15.25
C ASP A 63 21.60 -13.74 14.53
N ASP A 64 22.69 -13.05 14.85
CA ASP A 64 23.98 -13.30 14.21
C ASP A 64 24.74 -14.48 14.82
N GLY A 65 24.12 -15.15 15.79
CA GLY A 65 24.76 -16.30 16.45
C GLY A 65 25.76 -15.89 17.53
N ALA A 66 26.00 -14.60 17.69
CA ALA A 66 26.95 -14.09 18.67
C ALA A 66 26.26 -13.28 19.78
N GLY A 67 24.95 -13.44 19.92
CA GLY A 67 24.17 -12.75 20.93
C GLY A 67 23.62 -11.40 20.47
N ASN A 68 23.82 -11.04 19.22
CA ASN A 68 23.31 -9.77 18.69
C ASN A 68 22.04 -10.03 17.90
N LEU A 69 21.01 -9.27 18.19
CA LEU A 69 19.75 -9.33 17.48
C LEU A 69 19.56 -8.05 16.68
N THR A 70 19.18 -8.21 15.42
CA THR A 70 18.82 -7.08 14.56
C THR A 70 17.32 -7.16 14.29
N VAL A 71 16.61 -6.09 14.63
CA VAL A 71 15.17 -5.99 14.39
C VAL A 71 14.96 -5.01 13.25
N THR A 72 14.28 -5.49 12.22
CA THR A 72 13.90 -4.65 11.09
C THR A 72 12.40 -4.50 11.08
N GLN A 73 11.92 -3.27 10.98
CA GLN A 73 10.51 -2.98 10.94
C GLN A 73 10.22 -2.12 9.71
N VAL A 74 9.17 -2.49 9.00
CA VAL A 74 8.71 -1.74 7.83
C VAL A 74 7.23 -1.44 8.00
N THR A 75 6.73 -0.51 7.20
CA THR A 75 5.30 -0.28 7.13
C THR A 75 4.84 -0.45 5.68
N LEU A 76 3.55 -0.32 5.46
CA LEU A 76 2.95 -0.60 4.16
C LEU A 76 2.12 0.58 3.69
N GLY A 77 1.88 0.62 2.41
CA GLY A 77 0.96 1.55 1.79
C GLY A 77 0.36 0.93 0.55
N VAL A 78 -0.62 1.59 -0.02
CA VAL A 78 -1.25 1.15 -1.27
C VAL A 78 -1.12 2.29 -2.28
N VAL A 79 -0.53 1.98 -3.43
CA VAL A 79 -0.33 2.98 -4.48
C VAL A 79 -1.68 3.40 -5.06
N THR A 80 -1.90 4.68 -5.21
CA THR A 80 -3.16 5.21 -5.72
C THR A 80 -3.03 5.85 -7.10
N THR A 81 -1.82 6.15 -7.55
CA THR A 81 -1.59 6.72 -8.89
C THR A 81 -0.53 5.91 -9.62
N LYS A 82 -0.63 5.90 -10.94
CA LYS A 82 0.35 5.21 -11.77
C LYS A 82 1.68 5.96 -11.76
N GLN A 83 2.76 5.21 -11.63
CA GLN A 83 4.10 5.77 -11.76
C GLN A 83 4.44 5.85 -13.25
N MET A 84 4.64 7.06 -13.75
CA MET A 84 5.03 7.26 -15.13
C MET A 84 6.55 7.15 -15.24
N LYS A 85 7.02 6.90 -16.44
CA LYS A 85 8.44 6.76 -16.68
C LYS A 85 9.16 8.02 -16.22
N GLY A 86 10.16 7.85 -15.39
CA GLY A 86 10.94 8.96 -14.85
C GLY A 86 10.41 9.54 -13.55
N ASP A 87 9.22 9.13 -13.11
CA ASP A 87 8.67 9.62 -11.85
C ASP A 87 9.45 9.06 -10.68
N GLY A 88 9.90 9.93 -9.80
CA GLY A 88 10.60 9.55 -8.59
C GLY A 88 9.67 9.43 -7.39
N SER A 89 8.36 9.61 -7.57
CA SER A 89 7.40 9.53 -6.48
C SER A 89 6.03 9.14 -7.02
N VAL A 90 5.20 8.62 -6.12
CA VAL A 90 3.80 8.28 -6.42
C VAL A 90 2.95 8.61 -5.20
N SER A 91 1.63 8.70 -5.41
CA SER A 91 0.69 8.88 -4.31
C SER A 91 0.37 7.54 -3.69
N VAL A 92 0.34 7.49 -2.36
CA VAL A 92 0.17 6.27 -1.59
C VAL A 92 -0.87 6.49 -0.50
N LEU A 93 -1.81 5.57 -0.38
CA LEU A 93 -2.71 5.53 0.77
C LEU A 93 -1.92 5.00 1.96
N ARG A 94 -1.74 5.85 2.98
CA ARG A 94 -0.97 5.53 4.17
C ARG A 94 -1.85 5.13 5.34
N LEU A 95 -3.09 5.57 5.35
CA LEU A 95 -4.03 5.29 6.41
C LEU A 95 -5.43 5.39 5.82
N GLY A 96 -6.31 4.47 6.17
CA GLY A 96 -7.69 4.52 5.75
C GLY A 96 -8.14 3.19 5.13
N ALA A 97 -9.11 3.28 4.23
CA ALA A 97 -9.73 2.10 3.63
C ALA A 97 -9.32 1.97 2.17
N TYR A 98 -9.01 0.75 1.76
CA TYR A 98 -8.77 0.41 0.36
C TYR A 98 -9.86 -0.53 -0.14
N LEU A 99 -10.07 -0.56 -1.45
CA LEU A 99 -11.03 -1.47 -2.03
C LEU A 99 -10.40 -2.86 -2.17
N ARG A 100 -11.01 -3.83 -1.50
CA ARG A 100 -10.44 -5.18 -1.35
C ARG A 100 -10.04 -5.84 -2.65
N ASP A 101 -10.88 -5.71 -3.66
CA ASP A 101 -10.67 -6.39 -4.93
C ASP A 101 -9.73 -5.64 -5.88
N ARG A 102 -9.20 -4.51 -5.44
CA ARG A 102 -8.32 -3.69 -6.29
C ARG A 102 -6.88 -3.70 -5.85
N VAL A 103 -6.56 -4.39 -4.75
CA VAL A 103 -5.20 -4.40 -4.19
C VAL A 103 -4.58 -5.76 -4.40
N VAL A 104 -3.33 -5.78 -4.84
CA VAL A 104 -2.62 -7.01 -5.15
C VAL A 104 -1.24 -7.01 -4.52
N LEU A 105 -0.72 -8.21 -4.32
CA LEU A 105 0.63 -8.46 -3.83
C LEU A 105 1.65 -8.33 -4.96
N ALA A 106 2.92 -8.53 -4.61
CA ALA A 106 4.02 -8.36 -5.57
C ALA A 106 3.94 -9.28 -6.79
N ASP A 107 3.29 -10.42 -6.65
CA ASP A 107 3.10 -11.36 -7.76
C ASP A 107 1.75 -11.18 -8.45
N ASP A 108 1.07 -10.07 -8.17
CA ASP A 108 -0.26 -9.71 -8.68
C ASP A 108 -1.38 -10.63 -8.20
N SER A 109 -1.13 -11.40 -7.16
CA SER A 109 -2.18 -12.22 -6.55
C SER A 109 -3.05 -11.37 -5.62
N ALA A 110 -4.28 -11.81 -5.42
CA ALA A 110 -5.20 -11.16 -4.51
C ALA A 110 -4.74 -11.28 -3.06
N LEU A 111 -5.16 -10.34 -2.25
CA LEU A 111 -4.88 -10.39 -0.82
C LEU A 111 -5.61 -11.57 -0.18
N THR A 112 -4.95 -12.21 0.78
CA THR A 112 -5.58 -13.21 1.63
C THR A 112 -6.12 -12.53 2.89
N ALA A 113 -6.91 -13.25 3.68
CA ALA A 113 -7.39 -12.73 4.96
C ALA A 113 -6.21 -12.39 5.89
N ALA A 114 -5.14 -13.19 5.86
CA ALA A 114 -3.95 -12.91 6.65
C ALA A 114 -3.27 -11.62 6.20
N ASN A 115 -3.22 -11.38 4.90
CA ASN A 115 -2.67 -10.12 4.38
C ASN A 115 -3.50 -8.93 4.84
N GLU A 116 -4.81 -9.05 4.80
CA GLU A 116 -5.69 -7.97 5.25
C GLU A 116 -5.52 -7.68 6.74
N PHE A 117 -5.30 -8.73 7.53
CA PHE A 117 -5.02 -8.53 8.94
C PHE A 117 -3.71 -7.76 9.14
N THR A 118 -2.68 -8.14 8.40
CA THR A 118 -1.38 -7.45 8.48
C THR A 118 -1.52 -5.98 8.08
N LEU A 119 -2.28 -5.69 7.02
CA LEU A 119 -2.53 -4.31 6.62
C LEU A 119 -3.28 -3.55 7.70
N SER A 120 -4.20 -4.21 8.41
CA SER A 120 -4.94 -3.55 9.49
C SER A 120 -4.02 -3.14 10.63
N CYS A 121 -2.91 -3.83 10.81
CA CYS A 121 -1.94 -3.48 11.85
C CYS A 121 -1.25 -2.14 11.57
N VAL A 122 -1.27 -1.67 10.33
CA VAL A 122 -0.72 -0.37 9.96
C VAL A 122 -1.83 0.60 9.53
N GLN A 123 -3.05 0.36 9.99
CA GLN A 123 -4.20 1.26 9.81
C GLN A 123 -4.71 1.30 8.37
N LEU A 124 -4.55 0.23 7.63
CA LEU A 124 -5.10 0.07 6.30
C LEU A 124 -6.16 -1.02 6.35
N PHE A 125 -7.40 -0.66 6.02
CA PHE A 125 -8.56 -1.52 6.22
C PHE A 125 -9.22 -1.86 4.89
N ALA A 126 -9.54 -3.14 4.71
CA ALA A 126 -10.21 -3.58 3.50
C ALA A 126 -11.67 -3.16 3.51
N GLU A 127 -12.15 -2.67 2.38
CA GLU A 127 -13.56 -2.34 2.19
C GLU A 127 -14.07 -3.06 0.95
N GLY A 128 -15.29 -3.53 1.03
CA GLY A 128 -15.91 -4.26 -0.05
C GLY A 128 -16.47 -5.58 0.45
N ALA A 129 -17.46 -6.10 -0.25
CA ALA A 129 -18.09 -7.34 0.13
C ALA A 129 -17.21 -8.54 -0.20
N TRP A 130 -17.29 -9.55 0.60
CA TRP A 130 -16.78 -10.86 0.27
C TRP A 130 -17.81 -11.52 -0.62
N LEU A 131 -17.41 -11.92 -1.77
CA LEU A 131 -18.33 -12.59 -2.71
C LEU A 131 -18.08 -14.09 -2.75
#